data_c452e7875c6616cbbdebe9fff59a7d0e
#
_entry.id   c452e7875c6616cbbdebe9fff59a7d0e
#
_cell.length_a   1.000
_cell.length_b   1.000
_cell.length_c   1.000
_cell.angle_alpha   90.00
_cell.angle_beta   90.00
_cell.angle_gamma   90.00
#
_symmetry.space_group_name_H-M   'P 1'
#
loop_
_entity.id
_entity.type
_entity.pdbx_description
1 polymer ?
#
loop_
_entity_poly.entity_id
_entity_poly.type
_entity_poly.pdbx_seq_one_letter_code
_entity_poly.pdbx_strand_id
1 'polypeptide(L)'
;MRRFLLLSWLFASCYANAQYGTNCEVRQFKLNAFNPGIEYEMALGVNSTLDIRVAYQAALEPASSQPLDDFDFFPAITVQNRYYHNLNSRQRRRRSIYGNSGNYIAPSAAIFSPGSRVVEGRLVEGVHGYGGLVYGIQRSFDSGFSFSIDAGAGYYVGPFKGGVQPVVNLSIGWIISEKRWCVGL
;
A
#
# COMPACT_ATOMS: atom_id res chain seq x y z
N MET A 1 -7.93 28.47 4.45
CA MET A 1 -6.83 28.24 5.42
C MET A 1 -7.15 27.15 6.46
N ARG A 2 -8.40 26.94 6.90
CA ARG A 2 -8.75 25.92 7.93
C ARG A 2 -8.61 24.46 7.47
N ARG A 3 -8.64 24.17 6.18
CA ARG A 3 -8.57 22.80 5.64
C ARG A 3 -7.14 22.24 5.50
N PHE A 4 -6.12 23.12 5.48
CA PHE A 4 -4.71 22.69 5.45
C PHE A 4 -4.17 22.27 6.82
N LEU A 5 -4.75 22.76 7.91
CA LEU A 5 -4.34 22.43 9.27
C LEU A 5 -4.74 20.99 9.68
N LEU A 6 -5.77 20.41 9.10
CA LEU A 6 -6.19 19.05 9.39
C LEU A 6 -5.29 17.99 8.74
N LEU A 7 -4.68 18.28 7.59
CA LEU A 7 -3.69 17.39 6.98
C LEU A 7 -2.37 17.34 7.75
N SER A 8 -1.94 18.46 8.35
CA SER A 8 -0.69 18.51 9.11
C SER A 8 -0.77 17.71 10.43
N TRP A 9 -1.96 17.57 11.02
CA TRP A 9 -2.18 16.79 12.23
C TRP A 9 -2.11 15.27 11.99
N LEU A 10 -2.49 14.79 10.79
CA LEU A 10 -2.36 13.38 10.41
C LEU A 10 -0.90 12.95 10.27
N PHE A 11 -0.01 13.85 9.89
CA PHE A 11 1.43 13.56 9.81
C PHE A 11 2.15 13.71 11.16
N ALA A 12 1.68 14.56 12.04
CA ALA A 12 2.30 14.80 13.35
C ALA A 12 2.13 13.64 14.35
N SER A 13 1.09 12.83 14.21
CA SER A 13 0.85 11.65 15.06
C SER A 13 1.78 10.46 14.78
N CYS A 14 2.54 10.49 13.68
CA CYS A 14 3.47 9.41 13.34
C CYS A 14 4.78 9.41 14.13
N TYR A 15 5.11 10.51 14.83
CA TYR A 15 6.40 10.64 15.52
C TYR A 15 6.41 10.16 16.98
N ALA A 16 5.27 9.74 17.54
CA ALA A 16 5.13 9.54 18.99
C ALA A 16 5.51 8.16 19.54
N ASN A 17 5.92 7.19 18.70
CA ASN A 17 6.15 5.80 19.17
C ASN A 17 7.53 5.21 18.86
N ALA A 18 8.57 6.02 18.85
CA ALA A 18 9.95 5.56 18.65
C ALA A 18 10.63 5.19 19.98
N GLN A 19 10.04 4.35 20.82
CA GLN A 19 10.74 3.86 22.00
C GLN A 19 10.38 2.40 22.34
N TYR A 20 11.47 1.61 22.47
CA TYR A 20 11.59 0.26 23.04
C TYR A 20 11.07 -0.93 22.22
N GLY A 21 12.01 -1.56 21.53
CA GLY A 21 11.90 -2.93 21.05
C GLY A 21 13.14 -3.33 20.25
N THR A 22 13.72 -4.47 20.52
CA THR A 22 14.84 -5.10 19.79
C THR A 22 14.48 -5.48 18.35
N ASN A 23 13.66 -4.70 17.68
CA ASN A 23 13.22 -4.96 16.34
C ASN A 23 14.09 -4.15 15.38
N CYS A 24 14.63 -4.86 14.40
CA CYS A 24 15.42 -4.24 13.35
C CYS A 24 14.51 -3.43 12.43
N GLU A 25 14.89 -2.20 12.15
CA GLU A 25 14.28 -1.42 11.10
C GLU A 25 14.62 -2.04 9.75
N VAL A 26 13.62 -2.32 8.95
CA VAL A 26 13.79 -2.94 7.64
C VAL A 26 13.50 -1.91 6.56
N ARG A 27 14.46 -1.74 5.65
CA ARG A 27 14.26 -1.03 4.38
C ARG A 27 14.38 -2.05 3.28
N GLN A 28 13.39 -2.11 2.42
CA GLN A 28 13.35 -3.11 1.36
C GLN A 28 12.88 -2.51 0.04
N PHE A 29 13.46 -3.03 -1.03
CA PHE A 29 13.09 -2.74 -2.40
C PHE A 29 12.56 -4.01 -3.05
N LYS A 30 11.36 -3.93 -3.64
CA LYS A 30 10.69 -5.08 -4.25
C LYS A 30 10.41 -4.80 -5.73
N LEU A 31 10.50 -5.84 -6.55
CA LEU A 31 9.92 -5.87 -7.90
C LEU A 31 8.65 -6.70 -7.87
N ASN A 32 7.55 -6.12 -8.30
CA ASN A 32 6.26 -6.78 -8.37
C ASN A 32 6.03 -7.32 -9.79
N ALA A 33 5.63 -8.59 -9.88
CA ALA A 33 5.28 -9.26 -11.13
C ALA A 33 3.79 -9.16 -11.43
N PHE A 34 2.94 -9.34 -10.39
CA PHE A 34 1.53 -9.00 -10.49
C PHE A 34 1.37 -7.53 -10.09
N ASN A 35 0.69 -6.72 -10.90
CA ASN A 35 0.78 -5.26 -10.90
C ASN A 35 2.24 -4.82 -11.13
N PRO A 36 2.76 -4.98 -12.37
CA PRO A 36 4.18 -4.78 -12.66
C PRO A 36 4.66 -3.42 -12.19
N GLY A 37 5.72 -3.41 -11.39
CA GLY A 37 6.24 -2.17 -10.82
C GLY A 37 7.25 -2.37 -9.73
N ILE A 38 7.57 -1.25 -9.10
CA ILE A 38 8.54 -1.18 -8.01
C ILE A 38 7.84 -0.76 -6.72
N GLU A 39 8.29 -1.33 -5.61
CA GLU A 39 7.81 -1.00 -4.27
C GLU A 39 9.01 -0.75 -3.37
N TYR A 40 8.99 0.37 -2.67
CA TYR A 40 9.98 0.71 -1.66
C TYR A 40 9.30 0.86 -0.31
N GLU A 41 9.69 0.02 0.63
CA GLU A 41 9.20 0.06 1.99
C GLU A 41 10.33 0.46 2.94
N MET A 42 10.12 1.51 3.72
CA MET A 42 11.07 2.01 4.70
C MET A 42 10.46 2.03 6.10
N ALA A 43 11.23 1.61 7.10
CA ALA A 43 10.82 1.70 8.49
C ALA A 43 10.71 3.16 8.93
N LEU A 44 9.61 3.48 9.60
CA LEU A 44 9.41 4.72 10.36
C LEU A 44 9.52 4.50 11.87
N GLY A 45 9.60 3.24 12.28
CA GLY A 45 9.71 2.80 13.66
C GLY A 45 9.52 1.29 13.77
N VAL A 46 9.51 0.78 14.98
CA VAL A 46 9.51 -0.66 15.30
C VAL A 46 8.41 -1.46 14.60
N ASN A 47 7.23 -0.89 14.48
CA ASN A 47 6.06 -1.55 13.88
C ASN A 47 5.44 -0.74 12.75
N SER A 48 6.06 0.36 12.34
CA SER A 48 5.52 1.26 11.34
C SER A 48 6.46 1.40 10.16
N THR A 49 5.90 1.34 8.96
CA THR A 49 6.65 1.54 7.72
C THR A 49 5.91 2.50 6.79
N LEU A 50 6.68 3.18 5.96
CA LEU A 50 6.17 3.90 4.79
C LEU A 50 6.44 3.03 3.57
N ASP A 51 5.39 2.70 2.86
CA ASP A 51 5.43 1.97 1.60
C ASP A 51 5.07 2.90 0.45
N ILE A 52 5.90 2.92 -0.57
CA ILE A 52 5.70 3.71 -1.80
C ILE A 52 5.79 2.73 -2.96
N ARG A 53 4.73 2.66 -3.75
CA ARG A 53 4.64 1.78 -4.91
C ARG A 53 4.37 2.58 -6.17
N VAL A 54 5.14 2.31 -7.20
CA VAL A 54 4.93 2.81 -8.56
C VAL A 54 4.73 1.58 -9.45
N ALA A 55 3.53 1.41 -9.97
CA ALA A 55 3.17 0.19 -10.69
C ALA A 55 2.06 0.43 -11.71
N TYR A 56 1.95 -0.48 -12.66
CA TYR A 56 0.73 -0.64 -13.44
C TYR A 56 -0.24 -1.49 -12.63
N GLN A 57 -1.33 -0.89 -12.16
CA GLN A 57 -2.34 -1.56 -11.34
C GLN A 57 -3.49 -2.05 -12.20
N ALA A 58 -3.95 -3.27 -11.92
CA ALA A 58 -5.18 -3.80 -12.47
C ALA A 58 -6.38 -3.24 -11.70
N ALA A 59 -7.39 -2.72 -12.41
CA ALA A 59 -8.70 -2.43 -11.83
C ALA A 59 -9.67 -3.54 -12.16
N LEU A 60 -10.44 -3.92 -11.15
CA LEU A 60 -11.68 -4.65 -11.34
C LEU A 60 -12.80 -3.60 -11.35
N GLU A 61 -13.43 -3.36 -12.48
CA GLU A 61 -14.64 -2.54 -12.53
C GLU A 61 -15.84 -3.37 -12.03
N PRO A 62 -16.45 -3.01 -10.88
CA PRO A 62 -17.56 -3.81 -10.34
C PRO A 62 -18.88 -3.64 -11.09
N ALA A 63 -18.95 -2.85 -12.14
CA ALA A 63 -20.21 -2.43 -12.73
C ALA A 63 -20.33 -2.55 -14.26
N SER A 64 -19.40 -3.12 -14.96
CA SER A 64 -19.64 -3.44 -16.37
C SER A 64 -20.29 -4.81 -16.47
N SER A 65 -21.46 -4.86 -17.10
CA SER A 65 -22.17 -6.10 -17.49
C SER A 65 -21.42 -6.94 -18.55
N GLN A 66 -20.13 -6.71 -18.67
CA GLN A 66 -19.23 -7.47 -19.54
C GLN A 66 -18.48 -8.53 -18.74
N PRO A 67 -18.18 -9.69 -19.31
CA PRO A 67 -17.37 -10.71 -18.66
C PRO A 67 -16.00 -10.16 -18.23
N LEU A 68 -15.35 -10.79 -17.24
CA LEU A 68 -14.05 -10.45 -16.64
C LEU A 68 -12.85 -10.47 -17.62
N ASP A 69 -13.08 -10.28 -18.92
CA ASP A 69 -12.09 -10.44 -19.97
C ASP A 69 -11.16 -9.22 -20.16
N ASP A 70 -11.48 -8.07 -19.58
CA ASP A 70 -10.66 -6.87 -19.71
C ASP A 70 -10.11 -6.41 -18.35
N PHE A 71 -8.94 -6.94 -17.98
CA PHE A 71 -8.09 -6.33 -16.96
C PHE A 71 -7.44 -5.09 -17.54
N ASP A 72 -7.93 -3.94 -17.14
CA ASP A 72 -7.27 -2.70 -17.49
C ASP A 72 -6.14 -2.38 -16.53
N PHE A 73 -4.94 -2.28 -17.08
CA PHE A 73 -3.78 -1.83 -16.36
C PHE A 73 -3.56 -0.34 -16.56
N PHE A 74 -3.39 0.40 -15.49
CA PHE A 74 -3.08 1.82 -15.53
C PHE A 74 -1.93 2.20 -14.59
N PRO A 75 -1.13 3.21 -14.95
CA PRO A 75 -0.06 3.68 -14.09
C PRO A 75 -0.62 4.29 -12.82
N ALA A 76 -0.06 3.90 -11.70
CA ALA A 76 -0.46 4.38 -10.39
C ALA A 76 0.75 4.59 -9.48
N ILE A 77 0.63 5.58 -8.60
CA ILE A 77 1.52 5.78 -7.46
C ILE A 77 0.68 5.61 -6.21
N THR A 78 1.07 4.65 -5.36
CA THR A 78 0.38 4.37 -4.10
C THR A 78 1.34 4.62 -2.95
N VAL A 79 0.84 5.27 -1.91
CA VAL A 79 1.58 5.50 -0.65
C VAL A 79 0.75 4.97 0.50
N GLN A 80 1.36 4.16 1.36
CA GLN A 80 0.74 3.59 2.54
C GLN A 80 1.64 3.82 3.77
N ASN A 81 1.04 4.23 4.87
CA ASN A 81 1.71 4.19 6.17
C ASN A 81 1.21 2.95 6.91
N ARG A 82 2.00 1.86 6.91
CA ARG A 82 1.62 0.56 7.44
C ARG A 82 1.98 0.45 8.91
N TYR A 83 1.01 0.13 9.75
CA TYR A 83 1.21 -0.23 11.15
C TYR A 83 1.00 -1.72 11.34
N TYR A 84 2.08 -2.45 11.60
CA TYR A 84 2.08 -3.90 11.79
C TYR A 84 1.77 -4.26 13.25
N HIS A 85 0.54 -4.62 13.53
CA HIS A 85 0.06 -4.86 14.90
C HIS A 85 0.49 -6.22 15.47
N ASN A 86 1.00 -7.15 14.66
CA ASN A 86 1.27 -8.51 15.09
C ASN A 86 2.74 -8.98 14.96
N LEU A 87 3.69 -8.11 14.57
CA LEU A 87 5.11 -8.51 14.42
C LEU A 87 5.67 -9.08 15.71
N ASN A 88 5.47 -8.40 16.85
CA ASN A 88 5.95 -8.87 18.16
C ASN A 88 5.33 -10.21 18.56
N SER A 89 4.05 -10.42 18.27
CA SER A 89 3.38 -11.70 18.56
C SER A 89 3.92 -12.83 17.68
N ARG A 90 4.20 -12.53 16.41
CA ARG A 90 4.80 -13.49 15.49
C ARG A 90 6.20 -13.89 15.95
N GLN A 91 7.03 -12.92 16.32
CA GLN A 91 8.38 -13.16 16.82
C GLN A 91 8.37 -14.02 18.09
N ARG A 92 7.53 -13.72 19.08
CA ARG A 92 7.37 -14.55 20.29
C ARG A 92 6.96 -15.99 19.97
N ARG A 93 6.17 -16.18 18.90
CA ARG A 93 5.75 -17.51 18.43
C ARG A 93 6.72 -18.14 17.45
N ARG A 94 7.95 -17.61 17.31
CA ARG A 94 8.98 -18.09 16.38
C ARG A 94 8.50 -18.17 14.93
N ARG A 95 7.58 -17.29 14.52
CA ARG A 95 7.15 -17.16 13.13
C ARG A 95 8.01 -16.12 12.44
N SER A 96 8.30 -16.34 11.16
CA SER A 96 9.09 -15.41 10.36
C SER A 96 8.46 -14.00 10.36
N ILE A 97 9.32 -13.01 10.59
CA ILE A 97 9.05 -11.58 10.41
C ILE A 97 9.89 -10.99 9.27
N TYR A 98 10.54 -11.88 8.49
CA TYR A 98 11.34 -11.50 7.33
C TYR A 98 10.54 -10.62 6.38
N GLY A 99 11.17 -9.54 5.86
CA GLY A 99 10.54 -8.60 4.94
C GLY A 99 9.22 -8.02 5.47
N ASN A 100 9.14 -7.70 6.78
CA ASN A 100 7.92 -7.21 7.44
C ASN A 100 6.73 -8.16 7.32
N SER A 101 6.98 -9.48 7.37
CA SER A 101 5.90 -10.48 7.36
C SER A 101 4.97 -10.30 8.55
N GLY A 102 3.86 -9.63 8.32
CA GLY A 102 2.89 -9.29 9.35
C GLY A 102 1.51 -8.96 8.79
N ASN A 103 0.60 -8.65 9.70
CA ASN A 103 -0.68 -8.04 9.37
C ASN A 103 -0.62 -6.57 9.76
N TYR A 104 -1.21 -5.71 8.94
CA TYR A 104 -1.13 -4.28 9.12
C TYR A 104 -2.46 -3.58 8.90
N ILE A 105 -2.56 -2.38 9.45
CA ILE A 105 -3.57 -1.39 9.12
C ILE A 105 -2.81 -0.21 8.51
N ALA A 106 -3.35 0.37 7.43
CA ALA A 106 -2.68 1.47 6.77
C ALA A 106 -3.67 2.51 6.23
N PRO A 107 -3.51 3.80 6.58
CA PRO A 107 -3.95 4.85 5.68
C PRO A 107 -3.23 4.69 4.36
N SER A 108 -3.99 4.73 3.28
CA SER A 108 -3.55 4.53 1.90
C SER A 108 -4.01 5.68 1.05
N ALA A 109 -3.12 6.17 0.19
CA ALA A 109 -3.45 7.16 -0.81
C ALA A 109 -2.86 6.71 -2.15
N ALA A 110 -3.59 6.93 -3.23
CA ALA A 110 -3.12 6.64 -4.57
C ALA A 110 -3.52 7.75 -5.54
N ILE A 111 -2.66 7.97 -6.51
CA ILE A 111 -2.96 8.75 -7.71
C ILE A 111 -2.72 7.85 -8.92
N PHE A 112 -3.61 7.90 -9.89
CA PHE A 112 -3.55 7.03 -11.06
C PHE A 112 -4.22 7.67 -12.27
N SER A 113 -3.87 7.20 -13.45
CA SER A 113 -4.45 7.66 -14.71
C SER A 113 -4.96 6.45 -15.50
N PRO A 114 -6.27 6.24 -15.56
CA PRO A 114 -6.85 5.12 -16.29
C PRO A 114 -6.78 5.26 -17.81
N GLY A 115 -6.11 6.32 -18.31
CA GLY A 115 -6.08 6.63 -19.73
C GLY A 115 -7.38 7.28 -20.22
N SER A 116 -7.47 7.45 -21.54
CA SER A 116 -8.67 7.99 -22.19
C SER A 116 -9.69 6.87 -22.39
N ARG A 117 -10.83 6.95 -21.75
CA ARG A 117 -11.92 5.96 -21.86
C ARG A 117 -13.23 6.64 -22.16
N VAL A 118 -14.06 5.97 -22.92
CA VAL A 118 -15.45 6.40 -23.14
C VAL A 118 -16.35 5.59 -22.23
N VAL A 119 -16.84 6.22 -21.16
CA VAL A 119 -17.79 5.63 -20.22
C VAL A 119 -19.14 6.31 -20.41
N GLU A 120 -20.18 5.54 -20.72
CA GLU A 120 -21.54 6.08 -21.00
C GLU A 120 -21.54 7.22 -22.03
N GLY A 121 -20.72 7.11 -23.09
CA GLY A 121 -20.63 8.12 -24.16
C GLY A 121 -19.87 9.39 -23.78
N ARG A 122 -19.20 9.43 -22.62
CA ARG A 122 -18.34 10.52 -22.17
C ARG A 122 -16.88 10.09 -22.15
N LEU A 123 -16.02 10.94 -22.68
CA LEU A 123 -14.59 10.75 -22.61
C LEU A 123 -14.15 11.00 -21.16
N VAL A 124 -13.60 9.96 -20.53
CA VAL A 124 -13.01 10.04 -19.18
C VAL A 124 -11.51 10.11 -19.36
N GLU A 125 -10.94 11.24 -19.08
CA GLU A 125 -9.50 11.48 -19.11
C GLU A 125 -9.07 12.14 -17.81
N GLY A 126 -7.81 11.97 -17.44
CA GLY A 126 -7.20 12.75 -16.36
C GLY A 126 -6.64 11.89 -15.23
N VAL A 127 -6.22 12.61 -14.20
CA VAL A 127 -5.66 12.04 -13.00
C VAL A 127 -6.76 11.83 -11.96
N HIS A 128 -6.79 10.64 -11.42
CA HIS A 128 -7.73 10.21 -10.39
C HIS A 128 -6.99 10.06 -9.07
N GLY A 129 -7.69 10.22 -7.98
CA GLY A 129 -7.16 10.06 -6.64
C GLY A 129 -8.00 9.11 -5.80
N TYR A 130 -7.35 8.46 -4.87
CA TYR A 130 -7.98 7.65 -3.85
C TYR A 130 -7.31 7.94 -2.50
N GLY A 131 -8.11 7.98 -1.43
CA GLY A 131 -7.61 8.09 -0.07
C GLY A 131 -8.50 7.31 0.88
N GLY A 132 -7.93 6.41 1.69
CA GLY A 132 -8.72 5.55 2.56
C GLY A 132 -7.93 4.80 3.59
N LEU A 133 -8.59 3.82 4.21
CA LEU A 133 -8.00 2.93 5.21
C LEU A 133 -8.12 1.49 4.73
N VAL A 134 -7.02 0.75 4.85
CA VAL A 134 -6.94 -0.64 4.46
C VAL A 134 -6.41 -1.51 5.60
N TYR A 135 -6.86 -2.74 5.65
CA TYR A 135 -6.28 -3.82 6.44
C TYR A 135 -5.58 -4.80 5.50
N GLY A 136 -4.33 -5.15 5.81
CA GLY A 136 -3.53 -5.97 4.93
C GLY A 136 -2.74 -7.07 5.63
N ILE A 137 -2.32 -8.00 4.80
CA ILE A 137 -1.47 -9.14 5.17
C ILE A 137 -0.28 -9.15 4.22
N GLN A 138 0.93 -9.08 4.78
CA GLN A 138 2.18 -9.24 4.02
C GLN A 138 2.89 -10.49 4.48
N ARG A 139 3.42 -11.27 3.53
CA ARG A 139 4.26 -12.44 3.78
C ARG A 139 5.44 -12.42 2.83
N SER A 140 6.61 -12.51 3.42
CA SER A 140 7.88 -12.59 2.69
C SER A 140 8.63 -13.84 3.15
N PHE A 141 9.34 -14.46 2.24
CA PHE A 141 10.04 -15.71 2.43
C PHE A 141 11.55 -15.51 2.23
N ASP A 142 12.35 -16.35 2.81
CA ASP A 142 13.82 -16.25 2.73
C ASP A 142 14.37 -16.36 1.29
N SER A 143 13.56 -16.91 0.37
CA SER A 143 13.82 -16.90 -1.08
C SER A 143 13.72 -15.52 -1.72
N GLY A 144 13.33 -14.50 -0.96
CA GLY A 144 13.01 -13.17 -1.45
C GLY A 144 11.58 -13.04 -1.98
N PHE A 145 10.86 -14.13 -2.22
CA PHE A 145 9.47 -14.07 -2.65
C PHE A 145 8.60 -13.34 -1.61
N SER A 146 7.77 -12.44 -2.07
CA SER A 146 6.89 -11.63 -1.22
C SER A 146 5.52 -11.48 -1.86
N PHE A 147 4.49 -11.59 -1.04
CA PHE A 147 3.15 -11.22 -1.46
C PHE A 147 2.47 -10.36 -0.38
N SER A 148 1.61 -9.46 -0.81
CA SER A 148 0.72 -8.73 0.07
C SER A 148 -0.67 -8.63 -0.55
N ILE A 149 -1.67 -8.70 0.31
CA ILE A 149 -3.05 -8.40 -0.03
C ILE A 149 -3.59 -7.45 1.02
N ASP A 150 -4.24 -6.40 0.59
CA ASP A 150 -4.99 -5.51 1.48
C ASP A 150 -6.36 -5.17 0.89
N ALA A 151 -7.30 -4.93 1.80
CA ALA A 151 -8.66 -4.53 1.48
C ALA A 151 -9.15 -3.48 2.46
N GLY A 152 -10.02 -2.61 1.99
CA GLY A 152 -10.56 -1.54 2.78
C GLY A 152 -11.58 -0.70 2.05
N ALA A 153 -11.73 0.53 2.52
CA ALA A 153 -12.60 1.51 1.89
C ALA A 153 -11.97 2.91 1.96
N GLY A 154 -12.32 3.73 1.02
CA GLY A 154 -11.86 5.10 0.98
C GLY A 154 -12.65 5.95 0.02
N TYR A 155 -12.26 7.20 -0.07
CA TYR A 155 -12.89 8.17 -0.93
C TYR A 155 -12.12 8.29 -2.24
N TYR A 156 -12.80 8.02 -3.32
CA TYR A 156 -12.31 8.20 -4.67
C TYR A 156 -12.65 9.60 -5.17
N VAL A 157 -11.72 10.21 -5.86
CA VAL A 157 -11.88 11.49 -6.53
C VAL A 157 -11.48 11.33 -8.00
N GLY A 158 -12.42 11.60 -8.88
CA GLY A 158 -12.20 11.58 -10.32
C GLY A 158 -12.81 12.81 -10.98
N PRO A 159 -12.61 12.99 -12.29
CA PRO A 159 -13.08 14.18 -13.03
C PRO A 159 -14.60 14.42 -12.97
N PHE A 160 -15.38 13.37 -12.81
CA PHE A 160 -16.85 13.45 -12.91
C PHE A 160 -17.61 13.09 -11.64
N LYS A 161 -17.04 12.22 -10.79
CA LYS A 161 -17.69 11.77 -9.55
C LYS A 161 -16.64 11.47 -8.49
N GLY A 162 -16.98 11.77 -7.24
CA GLY A 162 -16.30 11.29 -6.06
C GLY A 162 -17.25 10.42 -5.25
N GLY A 163 -16.71 9.53 -4.42
CA GLY A 163 -17.53 8.71 -3.55
C GLY A 163 -16.73 7.69 -2.76
N VAL A 164 -17.39 7.12 -1.75
CA VAL A 164 -16.79 6.02 -0.99
C VAL A 164 -16.81 4.76 -1.84
N GLN A 165 -15.64 4.14 -2.01
CA GLN A 165 -15.44 2.92 -2.79
C GLN A 165 -14.67 1.90 -1.97
N PRO A 166 -14.97 0.60 -2.10
CA PRO A 166 -14.10 -0.45 -1.61
C PRO A 166 -12.80 -0.45 -2.42
N VAL A 167 -11.72 -0.87 -1.79
CA VAL A 167 -10.43 -1.08 -2.46
C VAL A 167 -9.88 -2.43 -2.07
N VAL A 168 -9.30 -3.12 -3.03
CA VAL A 168 -8.52 -4.34 -2.83
C VAL A 168 -7.25 -4.22 -3.64
N ASN A 169 -6.10 -4.40 -2.99
CA ASN A 169 -4.81 -4.43 -3.64
C ASN A 169 -4.17 -5.79 -3.46
N LEU A 170 -3.55 -6.30 -4.50
CA LEU A 170 -2.73 -7.50 -4.49
C LEU A 170 -1.37 -7.17 -5.06
N SER A 171 -0.31 -7.59 -4.38
CA SER A 171 1.06 -7.46 -4.85
C SER A 171 1.77 -8.80 -4.68
N ILE A 172 2.43 -9.23 -5.75
CA ILE A 172 3.24 -10.45 -5.78
C ILE A 172 4.55 -10.11 -6.47
N GLY A 173 5.67 -10.38 -5.81
CA GLY A 173 6.98 -10.02 -6.34
C GLY A 173 8.14 -10.59 -5.55
N TRP A 174 9.29 -9.98 -5.70
CA TRP A 174 10.53 -10.36 -5.02
C TRP A 174 11.22 -9.16 -4.39
N ILE A 175 11.75 -9.39 -3.19
CA ILE A 175 12.65 -8.47 -2.50
C ILE A 175 14.01 -8.59 -3.17
N ILE A 176 14.46 -7.48 -3.80
CA ILE A 176 15.76 -7.42 -4.48
C ILE A 176 16.84 -6.94 -3.55
N SER A 177 16.49 -6.02 -2.65
CA SER A 177 17.41 -5.46 -1.69
C SER A 177 16.71 -5.29 -0.35
N GLU A 178 17.34 -5.74 0.71
CA GLU A 178 16.92 -5.54 2.08
C GLU A 178 18.09 -5.04 2.90
N LYS A 179 17.89 -3.95 3.64
CA LYS A 179 18.83 -3.48 4.65
C LYS A 179 18.13 -3.49 6.00
N ARG A 180 18.73 -4.16 6.96
CA ARG A 180 18.28 -4.21 8.35
C ARG A 180 19.22 -3.37 9.21
N TRP A 181 18.66 -2.48 9.95
CA TRP A 181 19.37 -1.71 10.97
C TRP A 181 18.83 -2.15 12.31
N CYS A 182 19.61 -2.95 13.02
CA CYS A 182 19.30 -3.32 14.39
C CYS A 182 20.00 -2.28 15.28
N VAL A 183 19.24 -1.52 16.03
CA VAL A 183 19.80 -0.68 17.08
C VAL A 183 20.34 -1.64 18.14
N GLY A 184 21.66 -1.69 18.27
CA GLY A 184 22.36 -2.62 19.15
C GLY A 184 21.93 -2.45 20.59
N LEU A 185 21.93 -3.57 21.28
CA LEU A 185 21.95 -3.65 22.74
C LEU A 185 23.24 -3.01 23.29
#